data_308a410db6bd34af055592febb6ddc67
#
_entry.id   308a410db6bd34af055592febb6ddc67
#
_cell.length_a   1.000
_cell.length_b   1.000
_cell.length_c   1.000
_cell.angle_alpha   90.00
_cell.angle_beta   90.00
_cell.angle_gamma   90.00
#
_symmetry.space_group_name_H-M   'P 1'
#
loop_
_entity.id
_entity.type
_entity.pdbx_description
1 polymer ?
#
loop_
_entity_poly.entity_id
_entity_poly.type
_entity_poly.pdbx_seq_one_letter_code
_entity_poly.pdbx_strand_id
1 'polypeptide(L)'
;MRRTAAETRELVLDVASRLFYWQGIRATGVDKIAAEAGVSPNVLYRAFATKDDLVAAYVARSREQSQARFDTAIAAAGPDPRAGILAMFDALAEDIRPEVFRGCACMMTLAEFPDEALPAHQGAVGAKTWVRERFGELAGQLGVAEPEVLADQLSIIWEGTNSTAQAMGADGPPASARALVTAILDHHKPSR
;
A
#
# COMPACT_ATOMS: atom_id res chain seq x y z
N MET A 1 27.24 5.04 -21.47
CA MET A 1 26.21 6.07 -21.73
C MET A 1 25.94 6.82 -20.44
N ARG A 2 25.90 8.15 -20.43
CA ARG A 2 25.70 8.94 -19.22
C ARG A 2 24.19 9.01 -18.94
N ARG A 3 23.76 8.57 -17.74
CA ARG A 3 22.34 8.62 -17.35
C ARG A 3 21.81 10.06 -17.30
N THR A 4 20.58 10.26 -17.67
CA THR A 4 19.85 11.52 -17.48
C THR A 4 19.55 11.76 -16.00
N ALA A 5 19.14 12.98 -15.65
CA ALA A 5 18.71 13.29 -14.27
C ALA A 5 17.47 12.45 -13.86
N ALA A 6 16.51 12.25 -14.77
CA ALA A 6 15.33 11.44 -14.53
C ALA A 6 15.68 9.97 -14.30
N GLU A 7 16.51 9.36 -15.17
CA GLU A 7 16.98 7.98 -15.00
C GLU A 7 17.76 7.79 -13.69
N THR A 8 18.54 8.78 -13.30
CA THR A 8 19.30 8.75 -12.03
C THR A 8 18.34 8.81 -10.83
N ARG A 9 17.31 9.67 -10.90
CA ARG A 9 16.29 9.80 -9.86
C ARG A 9 15.52 8.48 -9.68
N GLU A 10 15.09 7.86 -10.77
CA GLU A 10 14.41 6.57 -10.73
C GLU A 10 15.29 5.47 -10.14
N LEU A 11 16.54 5.37 -10.57
CA LEU A 11 17.49 4.39 -10.03
C LEU A 11 17.68 4.54 -8.52
N VAL A 12 17.88 5.78 -8.03
CA VAL A 12 18.03 6.05 -6.59
C VAL A 12 16.76 5.66 -5.83
N LEU A 13 15.58 5.99 -6.38
CA LEU A 13 14.31 5.67 -5.76
C LEU A 13 14.04 4.15 -5.75
N ASP A 14 14.41 3.42 -6.81
CA ASP A 14 14.29 1.95 -6.86
C ASP A 14 15.14 1.27 -5.77
N VAL A 15 16.39 1.69 -5.65
CA VAL A 15 17.31 1.17 -4.63
C VAL A 15 16.81 1.53 -3.24
N ALA A 16 16.41 2.78 -3.02
CA ALA A 16 15.89 3.23 -1.74
C ALA A 16 14.62 2.48 -1.35
N SER A 17 13.68 2.29 -2.27
CA SER A 17 12.43 1.59 -2.03
C SER A 17 12.67 0.15 -1.54
N ARG A 18 13.57 -0.56 -2.20
CA ARG A 18 13.96 -1.91 -1.78
C ARG A 18 14.60 -1.93 -0.40
N LEU A 19 15.56 -1.02 -0.14
CA LEU A 19 16.25 -0.96 1.14
C LEU A 19 15.30 -0.53 2.27
N PHE A 20 14.47 0.48 2.06
CA PHE A 20 13.50 0.95 3.04
C PHE A 20 12.50 -0.14 3.40
N TYR A 21 11.99 -0.85 2.40
CA TYR A 21 11.04 -1.91 2.63
C TYR A 21 11.62 -3.06 3.44
N TRP A 22 12.84 -3.53 3.10
CA TRP A 22 13.42 -4.72 3.72
C TRP A 22 14.21 -4.46 5.00
N GLN A 23 14.79 -3.26 5.16
CA GLN A 23 15.70 -2.96 6.26
C GLN A 23 15.16 -1.90 7.24
N GLY A 24 14.07 -1.22 6.87
CA GLY A 24 13.52 -0.09 7.60
C GLY A 24 14.06 1.24 7.11
N ILE A 25 13.25 2.26 7.21
CA ILE A 25 13.57 3.58 6.65
C ILE A 25 14.62 4.28 7.50
N ARG A 26 14.45 4.27 8.84
CA ARG A 26 15.40 4.92 9.76
C ARG A 26 16.75 4.21 9.77
N ALA A 27 16.75 2.88 9.66
CA ALA A 27 17.97 2.07 9.65
C ALA A 27 18.79 2.21 8.35
N THR A 28 18.19 2.73 7.27
CA THR A 28 18.84 2.86 5.97
C THR A 28 19.42 4.25 5.79
N GLY A 29 20.76 4.37 5.79
CA GLY A 29 21.48 5.62 5.55
C GLY A 29 21.57 5.97 4.06
N VAL A 30 21.68 7.27 3.76
CA VAL A 30 21.81 7.78 2.38
C VAL A 30 23.09 7.30 1.68
N ASP A 31 24.18 7.15 2.42
CA ASP A 31 25.46 6.65 1.88
C ASP A 31 25.32 5.21 1.38
N LYS A 32 24.57 4.37 2.09
CA LYS A 32 24.27 3.01 1.68
C LYS A 32 23.45 2.99 0.39
N ILE A 33 22.41 3.84 0.30
CA ILE A 33 21.59 3.97 -0.91
C ILE A 33 22.44 4.42 -2.09
N ALA A 34 23.29 5.44 -1.89
CA ALA A 34 24.19 5.96 -2.93
C ALA A 34 25.15 4.87 -3.43
N ALA A 35 25.78 4.13 -2.50
CA ALA A 35 26.69 3.04 -2.83
C ALA A 35 26.01 1.92 -3.62
N GLU A 36 24.82 1.47 -3.18
CA GLU A 36 24.08 0.42 -3.90
C GLU A 36 23.52 0.88 -5.25
N ALA A 37 23.16 2.17 -5.37
CA ALA A 37 22.75 2.77 -6.65
C ALA A 37 23.95 3.04 -7.60
N GLY A 38 25.18 2.87 -7.12
CA GLY A 38 26.38 3.16 -7.90
C GLY A 38 26.51 4.65 -8.28
N VAL A 39 26.08 5.54 -7.37
CA VAL A 39 26.18 6.99 -7.53
C VAL A 39 26.94 7.62 -6.36
N SER A 40 27.49 8.82 -6.54
CA SER A 40 28.04 9.55 -5.40
C SER A 40 26.93 10.17 -4.52
N PRO A 41 27.18 10.43 -3.23
CA PRO A 41 26.21 11.14 -2.36
C PRO A 41 25.74 12.47 -2.94
N ASN A 42 26.63 13.23 -3.60
CA ASN A 42 26.28 14.49 -4.27
C ASN A 42 25.27 14.29 -5.40
N VAL A 43 25.34 13.18 -6.11
CA VAL A 43 24.39 12.84 -7.19
C VAL A 43 23.04 12.46 -6.58
N LEU A 44 23.03 11.71 -5.47
CA LEU A 44 21.80 11.39 -4.74
C LEU A 44 21.12 12.67 -4.26
N TYR A 45 21.86 13.59 -3.60
CA TYR A 45 21.29 14.85 -3.11
C TYR A 45 20.84 15.81 -4.21
N ARG A 46 21.34 15.69 -5.44
CA ARG A 46 20.77 16.40 -6.58
C ARG A 46 19.43 15.81 -7.05
N ALA A 47 19.21 14.50 -6.83
CA ALA A 47 17.97 13.83 -7.18
C ALA A 47 16.90 14.02 -6.10
N PHE A 48 17.31 14.05 -4.82
CA PHE A 48 16.45 14.23 -3.66
C PHE A 48 17.17 15.14 -2.66
N ALA A 49 16.62 16.34 -2.41
CA ALA A 49 17.31 17.36 -1.61
C ALA A 49 17.56 16.91 -0.16
N THR A 50 16.64 16.09 0.39
CA THR A 50 16.75 15.51 1.73
C THR A 50 16.41 14.02 1.72
N LYS A 51 16.74 13.32 2.80
CA LYS A 51 16.26 11.93 2.99
C LYS A 51 14.74 11.89 3.11
N ASP A 52 14.13 12.90 3.72
CA ASP A 52 12.66 12.97 3.88
C ASP A 52 11.95 13.11 2.54
N ASP A 53 12.52 13.85 1.57
CA ASP A 53 12.01 13.90 0.20
C ASP A 53 12.07 12.53 -0.48
N LEU A 54 13.14 11.78 -0.26
CA LEU A 54 13.29 10.42 -0.79
C LEU A 54 12.28 9.46 -0.13
N VAL A 55 12.05 9.60 1.17
CA VAL A 55 11.03 8.79 1.89
C VAL A 55 9.63 9.14 1.41
N ALA A 56 9.31 10.42 1.24
CA ALA A 56 8.03 10.84 0.69
C ALA A 56 7.80 10.27 -0.73
N ALA A 57 8.82 10.28 -1.56
CA ALA A 57 8.77 9.69 -2.91
C ALA A 57 8.58 8.15 -2.87
N TYR A 58 9.21 7.47 -1.92
CA TYR A 58 8.99 6.03 -1.70
C TYR A 58 7.55 5.72 -1.32
N VAL A 59 6.96 6.48 -0.38
CA VAL A 59 5.57 6.31 0.04
C VAL A 59 4.61 6.60 -1.10
N ALA A 60 4.84 7.68 -1.85
CA ALA A 60 4.03 8.03 -3.02
C ALA A 60 4.04 6.91 -4.07
N ARG A 61 5.22 6.39 -4.41
CA ARG A 61 5.38 5.26 -5.34
C ARG A 61 4.64 4.00 -4.85
N SER A 62 4.80 3.63 -3.59
CA SER A 62 4.12 2.47 -3.01
C SER A 62 2.60 2.61 -3.08
N ARG A 63 2.09 3.82 -2.80
CA ARG A 63 0.67 4.16 -2.94
C ARG A 63 0.20 4.02 -4.38
N GLU A 64 0.86 4.66 -5.33
CA GLU A 64 0.50 4.65 -6.75
C GLU A 64 0.47 3.23 -7.32
N GLN A 65 1.48 2.42 -7.00
CA GLN A 65 1.55 1.03 -7.44
C GLN A 65 0.40 0.19 -6.87
N SER A 66 0.09 0.35 -5.59
CA SER A 66 -1.03 -0.36 -4.94
C SER A 66 -2.37 0.08 -5.53
N GLN A 67 -2.59 1.38 -5.70
CA GLN A 67 -3.82 1.92 -6.29
C GLN A 67 -4.04 1.39 -7.70
N ALA A 68 -3.03 1.51 -8.58
CA ALA A 68 -3.12 1.04 -9.96
C ALA A 68 -3.45 -0.46 -10.05
N ARG A 69 -2.88 -1.27 -9.16
CA ARG A 69 -3.13 -2.69 -9.13
C ARG A 69 -4.54 -3.02 -8.65
N PHE A 70 -5.03 -2.38 -7.59
CA PHE A 70 -6.40 -2.60 -7.11
C PHE A 70 -7.44 -2.09 -8.09
N ASP A 71 -7.21 -0.94 -8.72
CA ASP A 71 -8.08 -0.45 -9.79
C ASP A 71 -8.11 -1.42 -10.99
N THR A 72 -6.96 -2.02 -11.33
CA THR A 72 -6.90 -3.06 -12.37
C THR A 72 -7.71 -4.30 -11.97
N ALA A 73 -7.58 -4.76 -10.72
CA ALA A 73 -8.34 -5.92 -10.22
C ALA A 73 -9.85 -5.65 -10.22
N ILE A 74 -10.29 -4.47 -9.78
CA ILE A 74 -11.70 -4.05 -9.81
C ILE A 74 -12.21 -4.01 -11.25
N ALA A 75 -11.48 -3.40 -12.18
CA ALA A 75 -11.86 -3.32 -13.58
C ALA A 75 -11.98 -4.70 -14.23
N ALA A 76 -11.08 -5.63 -13.89
CA ALA A 76 -11.12 -7.01 -14.38
C ALA A 76 -12.30 -7.81 -13.82
N ALA A 77 -12.79 -7.47 -12.62
CA ALA A 77 -13.96 -8.12 -12.02
C ALA A 77 -15.30 -7.72 -12.67
N GLY A 78 -15.28 -6.71 -13.54
CA GLY A 78 -16.48 -6.24 -14.27
C GLY A 78 -17.34 -5.25 -13.48
N PRO A 79 -18.59 -5.03 -13.87
CA PRO A 79 -19.41 -3.95 -13.32
C PRO A 79 -20.08 -4.29 -11.97
N ASP A 80 -19.97 -5.53 -11.49
CA ASP A 80 -20.54 -5.92 -10.20
C ASP A 80 -19.68 -5.38 -9.04
N PRO A 81 -20.21 -4.44 -8.21
CA PRO A 81 -19.45 -3.87 -7.11
C PRO A 81 -19.06 -4.91 -6.05
N ARG A 82 -19.86 -5.96 -5.88
CA ARG A 82 -19.52 -7.08 -4.99
C ARG A 82 -18.28 -7.82 -5.49
N ALA A 83 -18.24 -8.13 -6.77
CA ALA A 83 -17.07 -8.74 -7.39
C ALA A 83 -15.84 -7.83 -7.30
N GLY A 84 -16.01 -6.51 -7.45
CA GLY A 84 -14.95 -5.52 -7.27
C GLY A 84 -14.34 -5.52 -5.86
N ILE A 85 -15.17 -5.57 -4.82
CA ILE A 85 -14.71 -5.68 -3.42
C ILE A 85 -13.89 -6.97 -3.22
N LEU A 86 -14.43 -8.10 -3.67
CA LEU A 86 -13.74 -9.39 -3.55
C LEU A 86 -12.42 -9.41 -4.32
N ALA A 87 -12.37 -8.79 -5.51
CA ALA A 87 -11.17 -8.69 -6.32
C ALA A 87 -10.04 -7.88 -5.64
N MET A 88 -10.38 -6.85 -4.87
CA MET A 88 -9.37 -6.14 -4.06
C MET A 88 -8.72 -7.07 -3.03
N PHE A 89 -9.51 -7.90 -2.33
CA PHE A 89 -8.96 -8.86 -1.37
C PHE A 89 -8.19 -10.00 -2.03
N ASP A 90 -8.62 -10.46 -3.21
CA ASP A 90 -7.89 -11.45 -4.00
C ASP A 90 -6.52 -10.89 -4.42
N ALA A 91 -6.47 -9.64 -4.91
CA ALA A 91 -5.23 -8.97 -5.26
C ALA A 91 -4.31 -8.74 -4.04
N LEU A 92 -4.88 -8.45 -2.87
CA LEU A 92 -4.11 -8.38 -1.62
C LEU A 92 -3.54 -9.75 -1.25
N ALA A 93 -4.31 -10.82 -1.38
CA ALA A 93 -3.84 -12.18 -1.09
C ALA A 93 -2.69 -12.60 -2.02
N GLU A 94 -2.72 -12.19 -3.30
CA GLU A 94 -1.63 -12.41 -4.25
C GLU A 94 -0.33 -11.71 -3.86
N ASP A 95 -0.41 -10.56 -3.16
CA ASP A 95 0.76 -9.85 -2.64
C ASP A 95 1.37 -10.50 -1.41
N ILE A 96 0.53 -11.16 -0.62
CA ILE A 96 0.94 -11.79 0.63
C ILE A 96 1.66 -13.12 0.30
N ARG A 97 2.89 -13.00 -0.23
CA ARG A 97 3.76 -14.14 -0.50
C ARG A 97 5.01 -14.02 0.37
N PRO A 98 5.46 -15.11 1.02
CA PRO A 98 6.59 -15.09 1.97
C PRO A 98 7.85 -14.44 1.41
N GLU A 99 8.11 -14.60 0.11
CA GLU A 99 9.34 -14.13 -0.54
C GLU A 99 9.35 -12.62 -0.79
N VAL A 100 8.17 -11.98 -0.84
CA VAL A 100 8.04 -10.58 -1.26
C VAL A 100 7.27 -9.71 -0.28
N PHE A 101 6.58 -10.30 0.70
CA PHE A 101 5.76 -9.58 1.66
C PHE A 101 6.43 -9.51 3.04
N ARG A 102 6.80 -8.30 3.46
CA ARG A 102 7.30 -7.99 4.80
C ARG A 102 6.25 -7.28 5.66
N GLY A 103 5.15 -6.83 5.06
CA GLY A 103 4.11 -6.03 5.68
C GLY A 103 3.69 -4.87 4.80
N CYS A 104 2.68 -4.12 5.22
CA CYS A 104 2.23 -2.94 4.51
C CYS A 104 3.24 -1.79 4.64
N ALA A 105 3.80 -1.33 3.52
CA ALA A 105 4.79 -0.24 3.48
C ALA A 105 4.28 1.04 4.17
N CYS A 106 2.98 1.37 4.01
CA CYS A 106 2.38 2.55 4.64
C CYS A 106 2.30 2.40 6.17
N MET A 107 1.90 1.22 6.69
CA MET A 107 1.88 0.99 8.13
C MET A 107 3.27 1.02 8.75
N MET A 108 4.26 0.43 8.07
CA MET A 108 5.66 0.52 8.52
C MET A 108 6.15 1.97 8.51
N THR A 109 5.76 2.78 7.52
CA THR A 109 6.09 4.20 7.48
C THR A 109 5.47 4.96 8.64
N LEU A 110 4.19 4.76 8.95
CA LEU A 110 3.52 5.40 10.08
C LEU A 110 4.18 5.07 11.41
N ALA A 111 4.63 3.82 11.59
CA ALA A 111 5.35 3.41 12.80
C ALA A 111 6.72 4.10 12.94
N GLU A 112 7.42 4.36 11.85
CA GLU A 112 8.72 5.02 11.87
C GLU A 112 8.61 6.57 11.87
N PHE A 113 7.53 7.14 11.31
CA PHE A 113 7.29 8.58 11.16
C PHE A 113 5.95 8.99 11.80
N PRO A 114 5.89 9.09 13.13
CA PRO A 114 4.66 9.42 13.86
C PRO A 114 4.28 10.91 13.78
N ASP A 115 5.17 11.79 13.32
CA ASP A 115 4.90 13.22 13.16
C ASP A 115 3.98 13.45 11.95
N GLU A 116 2.75 13.90 12.23
CA GLU A 116 1.70 14.14 11.24
C GLU A 116 2.04 15.26 10.25
N ALA A 117 2.98 16.15 10.58
CA ALA A 117 3.43 17.23 9.70
C ALA A 117 4.34 16.73 8.58
N LEU A 118 4.91 15.54 8.70
CA LEU A 118 5.83 15.00 7.71
C LEU A 118 5.11 14.48 6.45
N PRO A 119 5.61 14.83 5.24
CA PRO A 119 5.01 14.36 3.98
C PRO A 119 4.89 12.83 3.88
N ALA A 120 5.85 12.09 4.45
CA ALA A 120 5.81 10.62 4.48
C ALA A 120 4.63 10.09 5.31
N HIS A 121 4.36 10.70 6.48
CA HIS A 121 3.19 10.38 7.31
C HIS A 121 1.90 10.65 6.54
N GLN A 122 1.75 11.88 6.02
CA GLN A 122 0.57 12.30 5.26
C GLN A 122 0.31 11.40 4.04
N GLY A 123 1.36 11.05 3.31
CA GLY A 123 1.28 10.13 2.18
C GLY A 123 0.80 8.72 2.59
N ALA A 124 1.27 8.21 3.72
CA ALA A 124 0.88 6.91 4.23
C ALA A 124 -0.58 6.90 4.74
N VAL A 125 -1.01 7.96 5.46
CA VAL A 125 -2.41 8.17 5.85
C VAL A 125 -3.29 8.26 4.59
N GLY A 126 -2.89 9.08 3.60
CA GLY A 126 -3.64 9.20 2.35
C GLY A 126 -3.80 7.89 1.57
N ALA A 127 -2.85 6.96 1.67
CA ALA A 127 -3.00 5.63 1.07
C ALA A 127 -4.07 4.79 1.81
N LYS A 128 -4.18 4.91 3.13
CA LYS A 128 -5.20 4.22 3.93
C LYS A 128 -6.59 4.80 3.70
N THR A 129 -6.68 6.13 3.67
CA THR A 129 -7.91 6.85 3.35
C THR A 129 -8.44 6.43 1.98
N TRP A 130 -7.56 6.33 0.97
CA TRP A 130 -7.96 5.90 -0.37
C TRP A 130 -8.59 4.49 -0.38
N VAL A 131 -8.01 3.52 0.36
CA VAL A 131 -8.58 2.15 0.44
C VAL A 131 -9.99 2.20 1.02
N ARG A 132 -10.19 2.95 2.11
CA ARG A 132 -11.50 3.12 2.74
C ARG A 132 -12.51 3.79 1.79
N GLU A 133 -12.09 4.87 1.13
CA GLU A 133 -12.92 5.59 0.15
C GLU A 133 -13.32 4.67 -1.00
N ARG A 134 -12.39 3.85 -1.50
CA ARG A 134 -12.68 2.89 -2.57
C ARG A 134 -13.69 1.83 -2.15
N PHE A 135 -13.60 1.33 -0.92
CA PHE A 135 -14.65 0.47 -0.35
C PHE A 135 -15.99 1.21 -0.20
N GLY A 136 -15.98 2.48 0.20
CA GLY A 136 -17.18 3.31 0.30
C GLY A 136 -17.88 3.50 -1.04
N GLU A 137 -17.13 3.78 -2.12
CA GLU A 137 -17.66 3.88 -3.47
C GLU A 137 -18.34 2.58 -3.93
N LEU A 138 -17.67 1.44 -3.73
CA LEU A 138 -18.21 0.14 -4.10
C LEU A 138 -19.42 -0.26 -3.23
N ALA A 139 -19.38 0.04 -1.93
CA ALA A 139 -20.51 -0.18 -1.01
C ALA A 139 -21.73 0.68 -1.39
N GLY A 140 -21.49 1.94 -1.79
CA GLY A 140 -22.55 2.82 -2.31
C GLY A 140 -23.22 2.24 -3.58
N GLN A 141 -22.42 1.70 -4.49
CA GLN A 141 -22.92 1.04 -5.70
C GLN A 141 -23.72 -0.24 -5.42
N LEU A 142 -23.44 -0.95 -4.32
CA LEU A 142 -24.23 -2.11 -3.86
C LEU A 142 -25.62 -1.70 -3.38
N GLY A 143 -25.87 -0.41 -3.07
CA GLY A 143 -27.15 0.07 -2.58
C GLY A 143 -27.49 -0.44 -1.18
N VAL A 144 -26.50 -0.74 -0.34
CA VAL A 144 -26.71 -1.13 1.06
C VAL A 144 -27.18 0.08 1.88
N ALA A 145 -27.87 -0.18 3.02
CA ALA A 145 -28.43 0.88 3.85
C ALA A 145 -27.36 1.80 4.48
N GLU A 146 -26.21 1.22 4.83
CA GLU A 146 -25.14 1.92 5.57
C GLU A 146 -23.77 1.68 4.88
N PRO A 147 -23.53 2.31 3.71
CA PRO A 147 -22.32 2.07 2.93
C PRO A 147 -21.03 2.45 3.67
N GLU A 148 -21.06 3.50 4.49
CA GLU A 148 -19.91 3.92 5.30
C GLU A 148 -19.55 2.90 6.38
N VAL A 149 -20.55 2.29 7.01
CA VAL A 149 -20.33 1.21 7.99
C VAL A 149 -19.71 -0.01 7.33
N LEU A 150 -20.20 -0.38 6.15
CA LEU A 150 -19.60 -1.46 5.37
C LEU A 150 -18.15 -1.13 4.96
N ALA A 151 -17.88 0.09 4.52
CA ALA A 151 -16.53 0.53 4.18
C ALA A 151 -15.57 0.45 5.37
N ASP A 152 -16.01 0.85 6.57
CA ASP A 152 -15.23 0.75 7.79
C ASP A 152 -14.93 -0.71 8.17
N GLN A 153 -15.92 -1.59 8.08
CA GLN A 153 -15.76 -3.02 8.34
C GLN A 153 -14.77 -3.67 7.36
N LEU A 154 -14.90 -3.37 6.06
CA LEU A 154 -13.98 -3.86 5.04
C LEU A 154 -12.55 -3.33 5.26
N SER A 155 -12.41 -2.08 5.68
CA SER A 155 -11.12 -1.48 6.02
C SER A 155 -10.46 -2.16 7.22
N ILE A 156 -11.23 -2.50 8.26
CA ILE A 156 -10.73 -3.24 9.42
C ILE A 156 -10.24 -4.64 9.01
N ILE A 157 -10.99 -5.35 8.15
CA ILE A 157 -10.57 -6.66 7.64
C ILE A 157 -9.30 -6.52 6.80
N TRP A 158 -9.22 -5.48 5.96
CA TRP A 158 -8.06 -5.18 5.13
C TRP A 158 -6.79 -5.00 5.97
N GLU A 159 -6.86 -4.16 7.00
CA GLU A 159 -5.72 -3.92 7.89
C GLU A 159 -5.39 -5.15 8.73
N GLY A 160 -6.41 -5.88 9.21
CA GLY A 160 -6.24 -7.15 9.91
C GLY A 160 -5.55 -8.19 9.04
N THR A 161 -5.90 -8.28 7.75
CA THR A 161 -5.27 -9.17 6.79
C THR A 161 -3.80 -8.84 6.60
N ASN A 162 -3.45 -7.57 6.38
CA ASN A 162 -2.06 -7.12 6.27
C ASN A 162 -1.25 -7.42 7.53
N SER A 163 -1.78 -7.08 8.69
CA SER A 163 -1.09 -7.23 9.98
C SER A 163 -0.88 -8.70 10.35
N THR A 164 -1.91 -9.54 10.16
CA THR A 164 -1.80 -10.98 10.47
C THR A 164 -0.92 -11.71 9.46
N ALA A 165 -0.92 -11.28 8.19
CA ALA A 165 0.02 -11.79 7.20
C ALA A 165 1.49 -11.55 7.59
N GLN A 166 1.78 -10.34 8.08
CA GLN A 166 3.11 -9.99 8.55
C GLN A 166 3.55 -10.82 9.76
N ALA A 167 2.61 -11.12 10.67
CA ALA A 167 2.92 -11.81 11.92
C ALA A 167 2.90 -13.34 11.79
N MET A 168 2.01 -13.89 10.96
CA MET A 168 1.66 -15.33 10.95
C MET A 168 1.80 -15.97 9.56
N GLY A 169 2.12 -15.18 8.52
CA GLY A 169 2.21 -15.67 7.14
C GLY A 169 0.87 -15.78 6.41
N ALA A 170 0.94 -16.18 5.14
CA ALA A 170 -0.22 -16.25 4.24
C ALA A 170 -1.22 -17.34 4.62
N ASP A 171 -0.72 -18.48 5.11
CA ASP A 171 -1.53 -19.67 5.45
C ASP A 171 -2.28 -19.56 6.78
N GLY A 172 -2.06 -18.46 7.52
CA GLY A 172 -2.72 -18.15 8.79
C GLY A 172 -4.08 -17.45 8.60
N PRO A 173 -4.44 -16.52 9.51
CA PRO A 173 -5.69 -15.76 9.43
C PRO A 173 -5.97 -15.09 8.07
N PRO A 174 -4.95 -14.61 7.29
CA PRO A 174 -5.19 -14.02 5.98
C PRO A 174 -5.95 -14.93 5.02
N ALA A 175 -5.72 -16.23 5.07
CA ALA A 175 -6.44 -17.22 4.24
C ALA A 175 -7.97 -17.20 4.44
N SER A 176 -8.44 -16.69 5.59
CA SER A 176 -9.87 -16.57 5.90
C SER A 176 -10.48 -15.22 5.48
N ALA A 177 -9.68 -14.24 5.05
CA ALA A 177 -10.14 -12.89 4.77
C ALA A 177 -11.28 -12.86 3.74
N ARG A 178 -11.12 -13.58 2.61
CA ARG A 178 -12.15 -13.65 1.56
C ARG A 178 -13.49 -14.22 2.08
N ALA A 179 -13.45 -15.27 2.90
CA ALA A 179 -14.66 -15.86 3.48
C ALA A 179 -15.35 -14.88 4.44
N LEU A 180 -14.58 -14.17 5.26
CA LEU A 180 -15.10 -13.15 6.17
C LEU A 180 -15.75 -11.99 5.42
N VAL A 181 -15.08 -11.49 4.36
CA VAL A 181 -15.64 -10.44 3.49
C VAL A 181 -16.94 -10.90 2.84
N THR A 182 -16.99 -12.15 2.34
CA THR A 182 -18.20 -12.72 1.75
C THR A 182 -19.35 -12.73 2.76
N ALA A 183 -19.11 -13.18 4.00
CA ALA A 183 -20.11 -13.22 5.05
C ALA A 183 -20.64 -11.82 5.42
N ILE A 184 -19.75 -10.81 5.48
CA ILE A 184 -20.15 -9.42 5.74
C ILE A 184 -20.99 -8.87 4.60
N LEU A 185 -20.59 -9.10 3.34
CA LEU A 185 -21.37 -8.68 2.18
C LEU A 185 -22.74 -9.34 2.11
N ASP A 186 -22.87 -10.60 2.56
CA ASP A 186 -24.15 -11.31 2.64
C ASP A 186 -25.07 -10.76 3.76
N HIS A 187 -24.48 -10.19 4.81
CA HIS A 187 -25.20 -9.53 5.89
C HIS A 187 -25.79 -8.17 5.47
N HIS A 188 -25.03 -7.39 4.71
CA HIS A 188 -25.45 -6.09 4.17
C HIS A 188 -26.30 -6.28 2.91
N LYS A 189 -27.63 -6.38 3.09
CA LYS A 189 -28.55 -6.49 1.95
C LYS A 189 -28.83 -5.14 1.33
N PRO A 190 -29.08 -5.10 0.00
CA PRO A 190 -29.54 -3.87 -0.64
C PRO A 190 -30.80 -3.33 0.04
N SER A 191 -30.88 -2.01 0.19
CA SER A 191 -32.11 -1.34 0.60
C SER A 191 -33.21 -1.60 -0.45
N ARG A 192 -34.38 -2.01 -0.01
CA ARG A 192 -35.55 -2.22 -0.90
C ARG A 192 -36.10 -0.90 -1.39
#